data_109dccc6c232296e7973bda407a8027d
#
_entry.id   109dccc6c232296e7973bda407a8027d
#
_cell.length_a   1.000
_cell.length_b   1.000
_cell.length_c   1.000
_cell.angle_alpha   90.00
_cell.angle_beta   90.00
_cell.angle_gamma   90.00
#
_symmetry.space_group_name_H-M   'P 1'
#
loop_
_entity.id
_entity.type
_entity.pdbx_description
1 polymer ?
#
loop_
_entity_poly.entity_id
_entity_poly.type
_entity_poly.pdbx_seq_one_letter_code
_entity_poly.pdbx_strand_id
1 'polypeptide(L)'
;MRFILAVSDDNKIALGGGLPWRIPHDFKWFKMNTFGESIIMGRKTWDSIGRKALPGRKNIVLSRTRVSGVTNMRSLWEIESYVDTYPNTWVIGGAQLCEQLWNRGDILLLTRVHVEVPNGLGIHLP
;
A
#
# COMPACT_ATOMS: atom_id res chain seq x y z
N MET A 1 -11.80 -4.54 -3.92
CA MET A 1 -10.51 -3.95 -3.56
C MET A 1 -10.33 -4.00 -2.05
N ARG A 2 -9.18 -4.43 -1.62
CA ARG A 2 -8.86 -4.57 -0.20
C ARG A 2 -7.67 -3.69 0.15
N PHE A 3 -7.60 -3.26 1.41
CA PHE A 3 -6.49 -2.44 1.91
C PHE A 3 -5.81 -3.15 3.07
N ILE A 4 -4.49 -3.08 3.13
CA ILE A 4 -3.71 -3.63 4.23
C ILE A 4 -2.65 -2.60 4.64
N LEU A 5 -2.74 -2.12 5.88
CA LEU A 5 -1.93 -1.00 6.39
C LEU A 5 -1.49 -1.25 7.83
N ALA A 6 -0.35 -0.67 8.18
CA ALA A 6 0.07 -0.47 9.56
C ALA A 6 0.11 1.03 9.84
N VAL A 7 -0.49 1.46 10.95
CA VAL A 7 -0.53 2.87 11.35
C VAL A 7 -0.07 3.02 12.79
N SER A 8 0.54 4.17 13.08
CA SER A 8 0.88 4.56 14.44
C SER A 8 -0.36 4.99 15.24
N ASP A 9 -0.22 5.24 16.54
CA ASP A 9 -1.32 5.73 17.37
C ASP A 9 -1.84 7.09 16.92
N ASP A 10 -1.00 7.91 16.31
CA ASP A 10 -1.38 9.21 15.75
C ASP A 10 -1.74 9.13 14.24
N ASN A 11 -2.13 7.95 13.74
CA ASN A 11 -2.57 7.70 12.37
C ASN A 11 -1.55 8.12 11.30
N LYS A 12 -0.29 7.73 11.50
CA LYS A 12 0.78 7.92 10.52
C LYS A 12 1.16 6.58 9.91
N ILE A 13 1.37 6.53 8.59
CA ILE A 13 1.76 5.30 7.89
C ILE A 13 3.14 5.37 7.28
N ALA A 14 3.69 6.56 7.08
CA ALA A 14 4.99 6.73 6.46
C ALA A 14 5.72 7.92 7.03
N LEU A 15 7.05 7.84 7.04
CA LEU A 15 7.95 8.94 7.35
C LEU A 15 8.86 9.15 6.14
N GLY A 16 8.75 10.33 5.49
CA GLY A 16 9.54 10.63 4.31
C GLY A 16 9.29 9.70 3.12
N GLY A 17 8.14 9.04 3.06
CA GLY A 17 7.78 8.07 2.01
C GLY A 17 8.07 6.62 2.37
N GLY A 18 8.74 6.35 3.49
CA GLY A 18 9.02 5.00 3.98
C GLY A 18 8.22 4.65 5.23
N LEU A 19 8.25 3.39 5.63
CA LEU A 19 7.65 2.96 6.88
C LEU A 19 8.52 3.44 8.05
N PRO A 20 7.92 4.09 9.07
CA PRO A 20 8.68 4.66 10.18
C PRO A 20 9.18 3.63 11.19
N TRP A 21 8.77 2.38 11.05
CA TRP A 21 9.14 1.29 11.95
C TRP A 21 9.33 -0.01 11.17
N ARG A 22 9.93 -0.98 11.84
CA ARG A 22 10.09 -2.33 11.30
C ARG A 22 9.72 -3.34 12.39
N ILE A 23 8.62 -4.05 12.20
CA ILE A 23 8.13 -5.07 13.13
C ILE A 23 8.02 -6.40 12.37
N PRO A 24 8.87 -7.39 12.68
CA PRO A 24 8.89 -8.67 11.93
C PRO A 24 7.55 -9.38 11.89
N HIS A 25 6.77 -9.31 12.95
CA HIS A 25 5.44 -9.92 13.01
C HIS A 25 4.49 -9.32 11.97
N ASP A 26 4.51 -7.98 11.81
CA ASP A 26 3.68 -7.30 10.83
C ASP A 26 4.06 -7.66 9.40
N PHE A 27 5.35 -7.81 9.11
CA PHE A 27 5.81 -8.23 7.78
C PHE A 27 5.35 -9.64 7.46
N LYS A 28 5.41 -10.54 8.43
CA LYS A 28 4.95 -11.92 8.25
C LYS A 28 3.45 -11.96 7.99
N TRP A 29 2.66 -11.23 8.77
CA TRP A 29 1.22 -11.13 8.61
C TRP A 29 0.84 -10.50 7.28
N PHE A 30 1.53 -9.43 6.88
CA PHE A 30 1.37 -8.78 5.59
C PHE A 30 1.64 -9.78 4.44
N LYS A 31 2.73 -10.50 4.52
CA LYS A 31 3.08 -11.51 3.51
C LYS A 31 2.00 -12.60 3.44
N MET A 32 1.56 -13.11 4.58
CA MET A 32 0.53 -14.17 4.61
C MET A 32 -0.76 -13.74 3.93
N ASN A 33 -1.17 -12.49 4.12
CA ASN A 33 -2.41 -11.99 3.54
C ASN A 33 -2.29 -11.67 2.05
N THR A 34 -1.13 -11.22 1.60
CA THR A 34 -0.95 -10.71 0.23
C THR A 34 -0.31 -11.72 -0.73
N PHE A 35 0.34 -12.77 -0.23
CA PHE A 35 1.05 -13.73 -1.07
C PHE A 35 0.11 -14.41 -2.06
N GLY A 36 0.54 -14.49 -3.32
CA GLY A 36 -0.26 -15.06 -4.40
C GLY A 36 -1.26 -14.08 -5.01
N GLU A 37 -1.38 -12.88 -4.45
CA GLU A 37 -2.34 -11.86 -4.89
C GLU A 37 -1.64 -10.70 -5.60
N SER A 38 -2.43 -9.78 -6.17
CA SER A 38 -1.92 -8.52 -6.70
C SER A 38 -1.86 -7.47 -5.60
N ILE A 39 -0.80 -6.67 -5.61
CA ILE A 39 -0.62 -5.54 -4.70
C ILE A 39 -0.42 -4.26 -5.49
N ILE A 40 -1.06 -3.19 -5.05
CA ILE A 40 -0.98 -1.87 -5.67
C ILE A 40 -0.35 -0.90 -4.67
N MET A 41 0.61 -0.11 -5.13
CA MET A 41 1.28 0.89 -4.33
C MET A 41 1.53 2.16 -5.13
N GLY A 42 1.65 3.29 -4.42
CA GLY A 42 2.10 4.54 -5.00
C GLY A 42 3.61 4.56 -5.19
N ARG A 43 4.11 5.56 -5.91
CA ARG A 43 5.53 5.69 -6.23
C ARG A 43 6.41 5.79 -5.00
N LYS A 44 6.02 6.59 -4.00
CA LYS A 44 6.80 6.75 -2.78
C LYS A 44 6.92 5.46 -1.99
N THR A 45 5.86 4.67 -1.97
CA THR A 45 5.90 3.34 -1.34
C THR A 45 6.86 2.42 -2.09
N TRP A 46 6.83 2.44 -3.41
CA TRP A 46 7.77 1.69 -4.25
C TRP A 46 9.21 2.07 -3.93
N ASP A 47 9.49 3.36 -3.85
CA ASP A 47 10.82 3.84 -3.49
C ASP A 47 11.24 3.36 -2.08
N SER A 48 10.29 3.37 -1.13
CA SER A 48 10.56 2.99 0.26
C SER A 48 10.90 1.51 0.45
N ILE A 49 10.40 0.64 -0.41
CA ILE A 49 10.75 -0.79 -0.39
C ILE A 49 11.99 -1.11 -1.22
N GLY A 50 12.73 -0.09 -1.63
CA GLY A 50 13.99 -0.25 -2.36
C GLY A 50 13.83 -0.49 -3.85
N ARG A 51 12.68 -0.20 -4.42
CA ARG A 51 12.35 -0.43 -5.84
C ARG A 51 12.56 -1.88 -6.26
N LYS A 52 12.21 -2.79 -5.37
CA LYS A 52 12.26 -4.23 -5.61
C LYS A 52 10.88 -4.83 -5.44
N ALA A 53 10.44 -5.60 -6.44
CA ALA A 53 9.16 -6.27 -6.38
C ALA A 53 9.10 -7.23 -5.18
N LEU A 54 7.98 -7.23 -4.49
CA LEU A 54 7.74 -8.17 -3.40
C LEU A 54 7.47 -9.55 -3.98
N PRO A 55 8.25 -10.58 -3.61
CA PRO A 55 8.15 -11.90 -4.21
C PRO A 55 6.78 -12.56 -4.01
N GLY A 56 6.38 -13.37 -5.00
CA GLY A 56 5.14 -14.16 -4.91
C GLY A 56 3.87 -13.36 -5.11
N ARG A 57 3.95 -12.10 -5.53
CA ARG A 57 2.83 -11.19 -5.74
C ARG A 57 3.00 -10.45 -7.05
N LYS A 58 1.87 -10.10 -7.69
CA LYS A 58 1.92 -9.19 -8.83
C LYS A 58 2.03 -7.77 -8.31
N ASN A 59 3.16 -7.12 -8.53
CA ASN A 59 3.42 -5.77 -8.08
C ASN A 59 2.94 -4.76 -9.12
N ILE A 60 2.09 -3.83 -8.70
CA ILE A 60 1.54 -2.77 -9.53
C ILE A 60 1.89 -1.44 -8.87
N VAL A 61 2.54 -0.55 -9.61
CA VAL A 61 2.93 0.77 -9.13
C VAL A 61 2.18 1.84 -9.91
N LEU A 62 1.45 2.69 -9.18
CA LEU A 62 0.83 3.89 -9.75
C LEU A 62 1.88 4.99 -9.82
N SER A 63 2.25 5.40 -11.01
CA SER A 63 3.23 6.45 -11.24
C SER A 63 3.07 7.03 -12.64
N ARG A 64 3.12 8.35 -12.75
CA ARG A 64 3.14 9.04 -14.04
C ARG A 64 4.48 8.82 -14.76
N THR A 65 5.55 8.66 -14.00
CA THR A 65 6.88 8.34 -14.50
C THR A 65 7.00 6.84 -14.65
N ARG A 66 7.64 6.39 -15.73
CA ARG A 66 7.83 4.96 -15.97
C ARG A 66 8.60 4.29 -14.83
N VAL A 67 8.11 3.13 -14.40
CA VAL A 67 8.74 2.28 -13.41
C VAL A 67 9.04 0.93 -14.05
N SER A 68 10.32 0.52 -13.98
CA SER A 68 10.78 -0.74 -14.59
C SER A 68 10.63 -1.92 -13.65
N GLY A 69 10.48 -3.12 -14.22
CA GLY A 69 10.49 -4.37 -13.47
C GLY A 69 9.17 -4.75 -12.81
N VAL A 70 8.13 -3.96 -12.97
CA VAL A 70 6.79 -4.18 -12.42
C VAL A 70 5.74 -3.67 -13.40
N THR A 71 4.46 -3.97 -13.11
CA THR A 71 3.36 -3.36 -13.84
C THR A 71 3.23 -1.90 -13.41
N ASN A 72 3.36 -0.99 -14.35
CA ASN A 72 3.22 0.44 -14.09
C ASN A 72 1.88 0.94 -14.64
N MET A 73 1.01 1.37 -13.75
CA MET A 73 -0.24 2.04 -14.10
C MET A 73 -0.08 3.53 -13.88
N ARG A 74 -0.72 4.34 -14.73
CA ARG A 74 -0.52 5.80 -14.75
C ARG A 74 -1.71 6.59 -14.21
N SER A 75 -2.87 5.95 -14.09
CA SER A 75 -4.09 6.61 -13.64
C SER A 75 -4.89 5.75 -12.69
N LEU A 76 -5.72 6.41 -11.87
CA LEU A 76 -6.68 5.70 -11.02
C LEU A 76 -7.67 4.88 -11.83
N TRP A 77 -8.01 5.33 -13.03
CA TRP A 77 -8.91 4.60 -13.91
C TRP A 77 -8.36 3.23 -14.28
N GLU A 78 -7.05 3.15 -14.57
CA GLU A 78 -6.41 1.85 -14.86
C GLU A 78 -6.49 0.91 -13.65
N ILE A 79 -6.29 1.44 -12.45
CA ILE A 79 -6.39 0.66 -11.21
C ILE A 79 -7.84 0.17 -11.02
N GLU A 80 -8.81 1.04 -11.17
CA GLU A 80 -10.22 0.69 -10.99
C GLU A 80 -10.65 -0.38 -11.98
N SER A 81 -10.24 -0.26 -13.25
CA SER A 81 -10.51 -1.27 -14.27
C SER A 81 -9.87 -2.61 -13.94
N TYR A 82 -8.64 -2.58 -13.46
CA TYR A 82 -7.93 -3.80 -13.04
C TYR A 82 -8.65 -4.50 -11.90
N VAL A 83 -9.07 -3.76 -10.89
CA VAL A 83 -9.74 -4.31 -9.70
C VAL A 83 -11.13 -4.87 -10.04
N ASP A 84 -11.81 -4.32 -11.03
CA ASP A 84 -13.09 -4.89 -11.49
C ASP A 84 -12.91 -6.33 -12.00
N THR A 85 -11.76 -6.63 -12.60
CA THR A 85 -11.42 -7.99 -13.04
C THR A 85 -10.81 -8.83 -11.93
N TYR A 86 -10.01 -8.22 -11.05
CA TYR A 86 -9.28 -8.88 -9.97
C TYR A 86 -9.64 -8.27 -8.62
N PRO A 87 -10.83 -8.58 -8.08
CA PRO A 87 -11.35 -7.91 -6.87
C PRO A 87 -10.56 -8.22 -5.60
N ASN A 88 -9.74 -9.29 -5.59
CA ASN A 88 -8.92 -9.66 -4.44
C ASN A 88 -7.58 -8.91 -4.39
N THR A 89 -7.45 -7.83 -5.11
CA THR A 89 -6.25 -7.00 -5.12
C THR A 89 -6.15 -6.17 -3.84
N TRP A 90 -4.92 -6.03 -3.33
CA TRP A 90 -4.60 -5.27 -2.12
C TRP A 90 -3.95 -3.94 -2.47
N VAL A 91 -4.42 -2.86 -1.86
CA VAL A 91 -3.74 -1.56 -1.86
C VAL A 91 -2.90 -1.49 -0.59
N ILE A 92 -1.60 -1.25 -0.73
CA ILE A 92 -0.65 -1.32 0.38
C ILE A 92 -0.08 0.05 0.80
N GLY A 93 -0.48 1.12 0.14
CA GLY A 93 -0.06 2.49 0.47
C GLY A 93 0.36 3.27 -0.78
N GLY A 94 0.73 4.55 -0.66
CA GLY A 94 0.70 5.31 0.59
C GLY A 94 -0.65 5.92 0.92
N ALA A 95 -0.61 6.86 1.86
CA ALA A 95 -1.80 7.50 2.41
C ALA A 95 -2.68 8.13 1.34
N GLN A 96 -2.10 8.92 0.46
CA GLN A 96 -2.84 9.63 -0.58
C GLN A 96 -3.58 8.66 -1.51
N LEU A 97 -2.91 7.60 -1.93
CA LEU A 97 -3.53 6.59 -2.79
C LEU A 97 -4.69 5.89 -2.09
N CYS A 98 -4.51 5.50 -0.84
CA CYS A 98 -5.56 4.89 -0.03
C CYS A 98 -6.77 5.81 0.09
N GLU A 99 -6.55 7.08 0.44
CA GLU A 99 -7.62 8.06 0.61
C GLU A 99 -8.42 8.28 -0.67
N GLN A 100 -7.77 8.22 -1.82
CA GLN A 100 -8.44 8.34 -3.12
C GLN A 100 -9.31 7.12 -3.47
N LEU A 101 -9.06 5.98 -2.85
CA LEU A 101 -9.69 4.71 -3.18
C LEU A 101 -10.59 4.14 -2.08
N TRP A 102 -10.69 4.79 -0.90
CA TRP A 102 -11.48 4.25 0.23
C TRP A 102 -12.90 3.85 -0.16
N ASN A 103 -13.56 4.65 -0.99
CA ASN A 103 -14.95 4.43 -1.38
C ASN A 103 -15.15 3.19 -2.27
N ARG A 104 -14.06 2.58 -2.75
CA ARG A 104 -14.11 1.36 -3.55
C ARG A 104 -13.64 0.13 -2.80
N GLY A 105 -13.31 0.29 -1.52
CA GLY A 105 -12.79 -0.79 -0.69
C GLY A 105 -13.88 -1.62 -0.06
N ASP A 106 -13.65 -2.91 0.04
CA ASP A 106 -14.53 -3.87 0.71
C ASP A 106 -14.00 -4.23 2.09
N ILE A 107 -12.67 -4.27 2.24
CA ILE A 107 -12.01 -4.70 3.46
C ILE A 107 -10.82 -3.79 3.74
N LEU A 108 -10.67 -3.41 4.99
CA LEU A 108 -9.48 -2.75 5.52
C LEU A 108 -8.91 -3.60 6.65
N LEU A 109 -7.72 -4.18 6.42
CA LEU A 109 -6.95 -4.83 7.47
C LEU A 109 -5.95 -3.81 8.02
N LEU A 110 -6.16 -3.42 9.27
CA LEU A 110 -5.40 -2.36 9.91
C LEU A 110 -4.63 -2.91 11.11
N THR A 111 -3.31 -2.74 11.09
CA THR A 111 -2.46 -2.98 12.27
C THR A 111 -2.16 -1.64 12.92
N ARG A 112 -2.47 -1.52 14.21
CA ARG A 112 -2.13 -0.32 14.97
C ARG A 112 -0.87 -0.57 15.78
N VAL A 113 0.14 0.22 15.51
CA VAL A 113 1.43 0.17 16.19
C VAL A 113 1.44 1.25 17.27
N HIS A 114 1.69 0.85 18.52
CA HIS A 114 1.63 1.74 19.68
C HIS A 114 2.89 2.61 19.78
N VAL A 115 3.04 3.51 18.82
CA VAL A 115 4.08 4.54 18.78
C VAL A 115 3.49 5.81 18.19
N GLU A 116 4.10 6.95 18.47
CA GLU A 116 3.78 8.20 17.81
C GLU A 116 4.85 8.53 16.78
N VAL A 117 4.45 9.08 15.64
CA VAL A 117 5.36 9.46 14.55
C VAL A 117 5.03 10.89 14.12
N PRO A 118 5.44 11.91 14.90
CA PRO A 118 5.01 13.30 14.65
C PRO A 118 5.34 13.82 13.25
N ASN A 119 6.46 13.39 12.67
CA ASN A 119 6.88 13.80 11.33
C ASN A 119 6.45 12.81 10.24
N GLY A 120 5.65 11.83 10.58
CA GLY A 120 5.14 10.85 9.62
C GLY A 120 4.03 11.41 8.75
N LEU A 121 3.73 10.70 7.67
CA LEU A 121 2.65 11.05 6.76
C LEU A 121 1.31 10.59 7.35
N GLY A 122 0.44 11.56 7.67
CA GLY A 122 -0.89 11.29 8.20
C GLY A 122 -1.81 10.66 7.17
N ILE A 123 -2.75 9.87 7.65
CA ILE A 123 -3.78 9.25 6.84
C ILE A 123 -5.15 9.46 7.48
N HIS A 124 -6.13 9.81 6.64
CA HIS A 124 -7.53 9.87 7.04
C HIS A 124 -8.15 8.51 6.78
N LEU A 125 -8.47 7.80 7.88
CA LEU A 125 -9.11 6.49 7.80
C LEU A 125 -10.58 6.61 7.42
N PRO A 126 -11.14 5.62 6.74
CA PRO A 126 -12.54 5.63 6.34
C PRO A 126 -13.50 5.51 7.51
#